data_512d387bf8af55beca8512bfda97714d
#
_entry.id   512d387bf8af55beca8512bfda97714d
#
_cell.length_a   1.000
_cell.length_b   1.000
_cell.length_c   1.000
_cell.angle_alpha   90.00
_cell.angle_beta   90.00
_cell.angle_gamma   90.00
#
_symmetry.space_group_name_H-M   'P 1'
#
loop_
_entity.id
_entity.type
_entity.pdbx_description
1 polymer ?
#
loop_
_entity_poly.entity_id
_entity_poly.type
_entity_poly.pdbx_seq_one_letter_code
_entity_poly.pdbx_strand_id
1 'polypeptide(L)'
;SYPEWPLPASICVFSNFAAVVKEARKADFNITVVSACFPSSQSFLEVKLKEVEMAVEQGADEVDIVLALNAFLAGNYEVAAEEIRQVRRVIDEVAGKQGRNVHLKVILETGLLKTPENIANASFLAMEAGADFIKTSTGKTSPAATPEAAVVMCECIKLYYKATGRKIGFKPAGGIVT
;
A
#
# COMPACT_ATOMS: atom_id res chain seq x y z
N SER A 1 21.41 1.64 -20.68
CA SER A 1 20.78 2.77 -19.97
C SER A 1 20.21 3.73 -20.98
N TYR A 2 19.06 4.30 -20.67
CA TYR A 2 18.39 5.33 -21.47
C TYR A 2 18.51 6.63 -20.68
N PRO A 3 19.60 7.40 -20.84
CA PRO A 3 19.90 8.55 -19.98
C PRO A 3 18.89 9.70 -20.11
N GLU A 4 18.11 9.73 -21.19
CA GLU A 4 17.03 10.68 -21.43
C GLU A 4 15.73 10.38 -20.67
N TRP A 5 15.60 9.21 -20.08
CA TRP A 5 14.40 8.85 -19.34
C TRP A 5 14.52 9.24 -17.87
N PRO A 6 13.47 9.80 -17.27
CA PRO A 6 13.47 10.12 -15.86
C PRO A 6 13.60 8.84 -15.02
N LEU A 7 14.24 8.96 -13.86
CA LEU A 7 14.28 7.86 -12.90
C LEU A 7 12.86 7.53 -12.43
N PRO A 8 12.56 6.25 -12.15
CA PRO A 8 11.30 5.90 -11.53
C PRO A 8 11.22 6.50 -10.13
N ALA A 9 10.03 6.88 -9.68
CA ALA A 9 9.81 7.34 -8.32
C ALA A 9 10.15 6.25 -7.29
N SER A 10 9.88 5.00 -7.63
CA SER A 10 10.14 3.83 -6.78
C SER A 10 10.27 2.54 -7.60
N ILE A 11 11.05 1.60 -7.06
CA ILE A 11 11.11 0.21 -7.55
C ILE A 11 10.41 -0.68 -6.54
N CYS A 12 9.44 -1.49 -7.01
CA CYS A 12 8.64 -2.37 -6.15
C CYS A 12 9.08 -3.83 -6.29
N VAL A 13 9.45 -4.45 -5.16
CA VAL A 13 9.93 -5.84 -5.06
C VAL A 13 9.24 -6.58 -3.91
N PHE A 14 9.47 -7.87 -3.77
CA PHE A 14 9.10 -8.61 -2.56
C PHE A 14 9.96 -8.19 -1.36
N SER A 15 9.41 -8.30 -0.14
CA SER A 15 10.03 -7.83 1.11
C SER A 15 11.46 -8.32 1.33
N ASN A 16 11.73 -9.59 1.00
CA ASN A 16 13.05 -10.21 1.13
C ASN A 16 14.13 -9.66 0.18
N PHE A 17 13.78 -8.85 -0.80
CA PHE A 17 14.73 -8.20 -1.71
C PHE A 17 15.06 -6.75 -1.34
N ALA A 18 14.50 -6.21 -0.26
CA ALA A 18 14.76 -4.82 0.15
C ALA A 18 16.25 -4.53 0.30
N ALA A 19 16.97 -5.35 1.05
CA ALA A 19 18.41 -5.20 1.26
C ALA A 19 19.22 -5.30 -0.03
N VAL A 20 18.87 -6.23 -0.93
CA VAL A 20 19.54 -6.42 -2.23
C VAL A 20 19.41 -5.19 -3.11
N VAL A 21 18.18 -4.62 -3.18
CA VAL A 21 17.94 -3.40 -3.96
C VAL A 21 18.63 -2.20 -3.32
N LYS A 22 18.64 -2.10 -1.99
CA LYS A 22 19.33 -1.04 -1.27
C LYS A 22 20.84 -1.04 -1.56
N GLU A 23 21.47 -2.21 -1.54
CA GLU A 23 22.90 -2.36 -1.85
C GLU A 23 23.21 -2.05 -3.33
N ALA A 24 22.35 -2.53 -4.24
CA ALA A 24 22.54 -2.34 -5.67
C ALA A 24 22.17 -0.94 -6.18
N ARG A 25 21.44 -0.14 -5.38
CA ARG A 25 20.92 1.17 -5.77
C ARG A 25 22.04 2.17 -6.03
N LYS A 26 22.11 2.67 -7.28
CA LYS A 26 23.08 3.68 -7.71
C LYS A 26 22.44 5.04 -8.04
N ALA A 27 21.15 5.17 -7.85
CA ALA A 27 20.38 6.36 -8.19
C ALA A 27 19.35 6.67 -7.10
N ASP A 28 18.81 7.88 -7.08
CA ASP A 28 17.84 8.30 -6.09
C ASP A 28 16.42 7.91 -6.51
N PHE A 29 15.93 6.81 -5.96
CA PHE A 29 14.55 6.33 -6.07
C PHE A 29 14.17 5.57 -4.79
N ASN A 30 12.90 5.54 -4.46
CA ASN A 30 12.42 4.81 -3.28
C ASN A 30 12.42 3.29 -3.52
N ILE A 31 12.62 2.53 -2.46
CA ILE A 31 12.45 1.09 -2.44
C ILE A 31 11.08 0.78 -1.86
N THR A 32 10.16 0.35 -2.71
CA THR A 32 8.85 -0.17 -2.30
C THR A 32 8.95 -1.68 -2.13
N VAL A 33 8.36 -2.21 -1.09
CA VAL A 33 8.18 -3.65 -0.94
C VAL A 33 6.71 -4.00 -0.79
N VAL A 34 6.30 -5.13 -1.37
CA VAL A 34 5.03 -5.77 -1.00
C VAL A 34 5.27 -6.64 0.22
N SER A 35 4.39 -6.58 1.22
CA SER A 35 4.54 -7.24 2.52
C SER A 35 3.20 -7.68 3.11
N ALA A 36 3.20 -8.13 4.35
CA ALA A 36 2.02 -8.58 5.08
C ALA A 36 1.25 -9.68 4.35
N CYS A 37 1.95 -10.73 3.92
CA CYS A 37 1.40 -11.86 3.18
C CYS A 37 0.78 -11.48 1.83
N PHE A 38 1.48 -10.61 1.08
CA PHE A 38 1.08 -10.27 -0.30
C PHE A 38 1.10 -11.51 -1.20
N PRO A 39 0.12 -11.75 -2.09
CA PRO A 39 -0.98 -10.84 -2.44
C PRO A 39 -2.30 -11.09 -1.70
N SER A 40 -2.38 -12.11 -0.84
CA SER A 40 -3.65 -12.58 -0.29
C SER A 40 -4.08 -11.92 1.02
N SER A 41 -3.14 -11.38 1.78
CA SER A 41 -3.35 -10.94 3.17
C SER A 41 -3.88 -12.06 4.10
N GLN A 42 -3.75 -13.33 3.72
CA GLN A 42 -4.27 -14.47 4.47
C GLN A 42 -3.16 -15.13 5.31
N SER A 43 -2.84 -14.53 6.45
CA SER A 43 -1.90 -15.06 7.43
C SER A 43 -2.23 -14.56 8.83
N PHE A 44 -1.57 -15.10 9.84
CA PHE A 44 -1.65 -14.57 11.20
C PHE A 44 -1.10 -13.14 11.26
N LEU A 45 -1.74 -12.29 12.05
CA LEU A 45 -1.37 -10.89 12.12
C LEU A 45 0.08 -10.70 12.59
N GLU A 46 0.53 -11.48 13.57
CA GLU A 46 1.90 -11.42 14.10
C GLU A 46 2.95 -11.71 13.01
N VAL A 47 2.64 -12.65 12.10
CA VAL A 47 3.53 -12.97 10.96
C VAL A 47 3.59 -11.79 9.99
N LYS A 48 2.44 -11.16 9.70
CA LYS A 48 2.38 -9.97 8.84
C LYS A 48 3.18 -8.81 9.44
N LEU A 49 3.00 -8.54 10.74
CA LEU A 49 3.72 -7.48 11.44
C LEU A 49 5.22 -7.73 11.44
N LYS A 50 5.64 -8.98 11.66
CA LYS A 50 7.07 -9.35 11.63
C LYS A 50 7.68 -9.20 10.24
N GLU A 51 6.95 -9.56 9.18
CA GLU A 51 7.41 -9.34 7.80
C GLU A 51 7.62 -7.86 7.51
N VAL A 52 6.66 -6.99 7.93
CA VAL A 52 6.76 -5.54 7.77
C VAL A 52 7.95 -4.96 8.54
N GLU A 53 8.13 -5.36 9.82
CA GLU A 53 9.26 -4.96 10.65
C GLU A 53 10.58 -5.25 9.93
N MET A 54 10.79 -6.49 9.50
CA MET A 54 12.00 -6.92 8.80
C MET A 54 12.22 -6.15 7.50
N ALA A 55 11.17 -5.89 6.74
CA ALA A 55 11.26 -5.15 5.48
C ALA A 55 11.74 -3.71 5.71
N VAL A 56 11.20 -3.03 6.72
CA VAL A 56 11.62 -1.66 7.08
C VAL A 56 13.04 -1.64 7.61
N GLU A 57 13.41 -2.59 8.48
CA GLU A 57 14.79 -2.75 8.98
C GLU A 57 15.81 -2.91 7.85
N GLN A 58 15.44 -3.67 6.81
CA GLN A 58 16.27 -3.91 5.64
C GLN A 58 16.31 -2.75 4.65
N GLY A 59 15.55 -1.69 4.89
CA GLY A 59 15.69 -0.44 4.15
C GLY A 59 14.59 -0.15 3.14
N ALA A 60 13.42 -0.75 3.27
CA ALA A 60 12.24 -0.32 2.52
C ALA A 60 11.91 1.13 2.86
N ASP A 61 11.66 1.95 1.84
CA ASP A 61 11.20 3.34 1.96
C ASP A 61 9.67 3.43 1.90
N GLU A 62 9.04 2.39 1.33
CA GLU A 62 7.59 2.29 1.17
C GLU A 62 7.16 0.83 1.33
N VAL A 63 6.05 0.60 2.02
CA VAL A 63 5.47 -0.74 2.25
C VAL A 63 4.06 -0.79 1.67
N ASP A 64 3.83 -1.70 0.72
CA ASP A 64 2.53 -1.96 0.10
C ASP A 64 1.92 -3.21 0.75
N ILE A 65 0.79 -3.08 1.44
CA ILE A 65 0.03 -4.20 2.03
C ILE A 65 -1.33 -4.34 1.34
N VAL A 66 -1.95 -5.51 1.43
CA VAL A 66 -3.31 -5.73 0.93
C VAL A 66 -4.30 -5.61 2.08
N LEU A 67 -5.42 -4.90 1.86
CA LEU A 67 -6.55 -4.86 2.78
C LEU A 67 -6.96 -6.28 3.19
N ALA A 68 -7.30 -6.48 4.45
CA ALA A 68 -7.87 -7.75 4.93
C ALA A 68 -9.28 -7.95 4.33
N LEU A 69 -9.32 -8.37 3.06
CA LEU A 69 -10.54 -8.46 2.24
C LEU A 69 -11.57 -9.41 2.84
N ASN A 70 -11.13 -10.52 3.46
CA ASN A 70 -12.01 -11.46 4.15
C ASN A 70 -12.79 -10.77 5.29
N ALA A 71 -12.13 -9.95 6.09
CA ALA A 71 -12.76 -9.20 7.16
C ALA A 71 -13.66 -8.09 6.58
N PHE A 72 -13.15 -7.31 5.64
CA PHE A 72 -13.88 -6.20 5.02
C PHE A 72 -15.18 -6.67 4.34
N LEU A 73 -15.11 -7.70 3.48
CA LEU A 73 -16.27 -8.21 2.75
C LEU A 73 -17.29 -8.95 3.65
N ALA A 74 -16.85 -9.41 4.81
CA ALA A 74 -17.75 -9.94 5.85
C ALA A 74 -18.39 -8.85 6.72
N GLY A 75 -18.12 -7.56 6.45
CA GLY A 75 -18.62 -6.44 7.25
C GLY A 75 -17.84 -6.16 8.55
N ASN A 76 -16.75 -6.88 8.79
CA ASN A 76 -15.88 -6.68 9.96
C ASN A 76 -14.88 -5.55 9.71
N TYR A 77 -15.38 -4.34 9.46
CA TYR A 77 -14.58 -3.18 9.08
C TYR A 77 -13.53 -2.81 10.13
N GLU A 78 -13.88 -2.91 11.41
CA GLU A 78 -12.95 -2.59 12.51
C GLU A 78 -11.75 -3.54 12.54
N VAL A 79 -11.96 -4.83 12.27
CA VAL A 79 -10.86 -5.81 12.17
C VAL A 79 -9.91 -5.44 11.02
N ALA A 80 -10.48 -5.08 9.86
CA ALA A 80 -9.68 -4.67 8.70
C ALA A 80 -8.92 -3.35 8.96
N ALA A 81 -9.55 -2.39 9.64
CA ALA A 81 -8.92 -1.13 10.00
C ALA A 81 -7.82 -1.31 11.05
N GLU A 82 -8.06 -2.13 12.08
CA GLU A 82 -7.08 -2.36 13.14
C GLU A 82 -5.81 -3.03 12.61
N GLU A 83 -5.92 -3.94 11.65
CA GLU A 83 -4.75 -4.53 11.00
C GLU A 83 -3.87 -3.45 10.33
N ILE A 84 -4.47 -2.51 9.61
CA ILE A 84 -3.74 -1.40 8.99
C ILE A 84 -3.10 -0.51 10.05
N ARG A 85 -3.83 -0.19 11.14
CA ARG A 85 -3.29 0.62 12.25
C ARG A 85 -2.09 -0.05 12.92
N GLN A 86 -2.12 -1.36 13.10
CA GLN A 86 -0.99 -2.10 13.67
C GLN A 86 0.22 -2.12 12.75
N VAL A 87 0.01 -2.33 11.46
CA VAL A 87 1.08 -2.20 10.46
C VAL A 87 1.68 -0.78 10.48
N ARG A 88 0.86 0.27 10.53
CA ARG A 88 1.34 1.65 10.62
C ARG A 88 2.19 1.87 11.86
N ARG A 89 1.76 1.38 13.03
CA ARG A 89 2.54 1.47 14.27
C ARG A 89 3.91 0.82 14.16
N VAL A 90 3.98 -0.41 13.60
CA VAL A 90 5.25 -1.11 13.39
C VAL A 90 6.17 -0.33 12.46
N ILE A 91 5.65 0.18 11.35
CA ILE A 91 6.42 1.00 10.41
C ILE A 91 6.99 2.23 11.12
N ASP A 92 6.16 2.97 11.86
CA ASP A 92 6.56 4.20 12.55
C ASP A 92 7.60 3.94 13.64
N GLU A 93 7.46 2.85 14.38
CA GLU A 93 8.39 2.46 15.43
C GLU A 93 9.78 2.12 14.85
N VAL A 94 9.83 1.28 13.82
CA VAL A 94 11.09 0.84 13.21
C VAL A 94 11.76 1.98 12.44
N ALA A 95 11.00 2.71 11.63
CA ALA A 95 11.50 3.86 10.87
C ALA A 95 12.00 4.97 11.80
N GLY A 96 11.28 5.23 12.89
CA GLY A 96 11.66 6.22 13.91
C GLY A 96 13.00 5.90 14.58
N LYS A 97 13.27 4.63 14.89
CA LYS A 97 14.59 4.19 15.41
C LYS A 97 15.72 4.42 14.41
N GLN A 98 15.42 4.47 13.13
CA GLN A 98 16.37 4.72 12.04
C GLN A 98 16.42 6.19 11.59
N GLY A 99 15.64 7.08 12.21
CA GLY A 99 15.54 8.49 11.82
C GLY A 99 14.97 8.70 10.42
N ARG A 100 14.11 7.78 9.93
CA ARG A 100 13.52 7.80 8.59
C ARG A 100 12.00 7.96 8.67
N ASN A 101 11.42 8.35 7.55
CA ASN A 101 9.99 8.24 7.30
C ASN A 101 9.75 7.15 6.25
N VAL A 102 8.78 6.26 6.48
CA VAL A 102 8.43 5.16 5.58
C VAL A 102 6.93 5.23 5.28
N HIS A 103 6.58 5.26 3.99
CA HIS A 103 5.18 5.34 3.57
C HIS A 103 4.49 3.99 3.60
N LEU A 104 3.25 4.01 4.06
CA LEU A 104 2.33 2.86 3.98
C LEU A 104 1.37 3.05 2.81
N LYS A 105 1.32 2.07 1.90
CA LYS A 105 0.30 2.02 0.85
C LYS A 105 -0.61 0.82 1.07
N VAL A 106 -1.91 1.04 0.99
CA VAL A 106 -2.92 -0.01 1.14
C VAL A 106 -3.54 -0.34 -0.21
N ILE A 107 -3.38 -1.59 -0.63
CA ILE A 107 -3.97 -2.14 -1.84
C ILE A 107 -5.40 -2.55 -1.51
N LEU A 108 -6.37 -1.91 -2.15
CA LEU A 108 -7.79 -2.17 -1.93
C LEU A 108 -8.29 -3.42 -2.66
N GLU A 109 -7.59 -3.84 -3.73
CA GLU A 109 -7.99 -4.92 -4.65
C GLU A 109 -9.39 -4.67 -5.23
N THR A 110 -9.52 -3.56 -5.93
CA THR A 110 -10.80 -3.02 -6.41
C THR A 110 -11.62 -3.99 -7.26
N GLY A 111 -10.95 -4.90 -7.97
CA GLY A 111 -11.62 -5.96 -8.74
C GLY A 111 -12.41 -6.94 -7.87
N LEU A 112 -12.00 -7.16 -6.62
CA LEU A 112 -12.73 -8.02 -5.68
C LEU A 112 -13.79 -7.25 -4.87
N LEU A 113 -13.64 -5.94 -4.71
CA LEU A 113 -14.64 -5.08 -4.06
C LEU A 113 -15.89 -4.89 -4.92
N LYS A 114 -15.75 -4.93 -6.24
CA LYS A 114 -16.81 -4.98 -7.27
C LYS A 114 -17.68 -3.74 -7.40
N THR A 115 -18.05 -3.10 -6.31
CA THR A 115 -18.99 -1.96 -6.32
C THR A 115 -18.30 -0.65 -5.98
N PRO A 116 -18.74 0.49 -6.56
CA PRO A 116 -18.24 1.81 -6.18
C PRO A 116 -18.36 2.09 -4.68
N GLU A 117 -19.44 1.63 -4.05
CA GLU A 117 -19.67 1.78 -2.62
C GLU A 117 -18.61 1.07 -1.79
N ASN A 118 -18.31 -0.21 -2.10
CA ASN A 118 -17.25 -0.95 -1.41
C ASN A 118 -15.88 -0.31 -1.63
N ILE A 119 -15.60 0.18 -2.84
CA ILE A 119 -14.33 0.88 -3.14
C ILE A 119 -14.24 2.17 -2.31
N ALA A 120 -15.32 2.94 -2.20
CA ALA A 120 -15.35 4.16 -1.40
C ALA A 120 -15.15 3.84 0.10
N ASN A 121 -15.90 2.87 0.63
CA ASN A 121 -15.79 2.46 2.03
C ASN A 121 -14.37 1.97 2.37
N ALA A 122 -13.77 1.14 1.51
CA ALA A 122 -12.40 0.66 1.68
C ALA A 122 -11.38 1.81 1.59
N SER A 123 -11.62 2.78 0.69
CA SER A 123 -10.76 3.97 0.56
C SER A 123 -10.74 4.79 1.85
N PHE A 124 -11.91 5.15 2.39
CA PHE A 124 -11.98 5.89 3.65
C PHE A 124 -11.41 5.11 4.81
N LEU A 125 -11.75 3.82 4.94
CA LEU A 125 -11.22 2.95 5.99
C LEU A 125 -9.68 2.94 5.98
N ALA A 126 -9.08 2.74 4.81
CA ALA A 126 -7.62 2.69 4.68
C ALA A 126 -6.96 4.03 5.02
N MET A 127 -7.53 5.14 4.54
CA MET A 127 -7.01 6.49 4.83
C MET A 127 -7.09 6.84 6.31
N GLU A 128 -8.21 6.54 6.97
CA GLU A 128 -8.41 6.78 8.40
C GLU A 128 -7.52 5.89 9.27
N ALA A 129 -7.27 4.65 8.82
CA ALA A 129 -6.40 3.72 9.53
C ALA A 129 -4.90 4.03 9.38
N GLY A 130 -4.51 5.02 8.56
CA GLY A 130 -3.14 5.53 8.51
C GLY A 130 -2.39 5.30 7.20
N ALA A 131 -3.06 4.90 6.12
CA ALA A 131 -2.44 4.80 4.80
C ALA A 131 -1.98 6.17 4.29
N ASP A 132 -0.76 6.24 3.74
CA ASP A 132 -0.26 7.41 3.02
C ASP A 132 -0.67 7.39 1.55
N PHE A 133 -0.91 6.19 1.02
CA PHE A 133 -1.43 5.96 -0.32
C PHE A 133 -2.52 4.90 -0.29
N ILE A 134 -3.49 5.03 -1.18
CA ILE A 134 -4.38 3.93 -1.55
C ILE A 134 -4.04 3.47 -2.98
N LYS A 135 -4.00 2.14 -3.17
CA LYS A 135 -3.60 1.50 -4.41
C LYS A 135 -4.72 0.61 -4.92
N THR A 136 -4.95 0.59 -6.24
CA THR A 136 -6.08 -0.16 -6.80
C THR A 136 -5.95 -1.67 -6.61
N SER A 137 -4.81 -2.25 -6.96
CA SER A 137 -4.75 -3.70 -7.20
C SER A 137 -3.37 -4.29 -6.93
N THR A 138 -3.34 -5.59 -6.65
CA THR A 138 -2.09 -6.37 -6.56
C THR A 138 -1.47 -6.64 -7.93
N GLY A 139 -2.29 -6.64 -8.99
CA GLY A 139 -1.92 -7.12 -10.32
C GLY A 139 -1.93 -8.66 -10.44
N LYS A 140 -2.43 -9.37 -9.41
CA LYS A 140 -2.54 -10.84 -9.39
C LYS A 140 -3.96 -11.34 -9.63
N THR A 141 -4.94 -10.43 -9.64
CA THR A 141 -6.34 -10.70 -9.92
C THR A 141 -6.83 -9.82 -11.08
N SER A 142 -7.92 -10.22 -11.72
CA SER A 142 -8.57 -9.47 -12.81
C SER A 142 -10.05 -9.24 -12.46
N PRO A 143 -10.60 -8.04 -12.76
CA PRO A 143 -9.91 -6.87 -13.30
C PRO A 143 -8.94 -6.24 -12.29
N ALA A 144 -7.88 -5.59 -12.80
CA ALA A 144 -6.93 -4.84 -11.99
C ALA A 144 -7.33 -3.34 -11.93
N ALA A 145 -6.44 -2.41 -12.29
CA ALA A 145 -6.81 -0.99 -12.32
C ALA A 145 -7.84 -0.71 -13.43
N THR A 146 -8.92 -0.01 -13.08
CA THR A 146 -9.93 0.49 -14.04
C THR A 146 -10.12 1.99 -13.87
N PRO A 147 -10.51 2.71 -14.94
CA PRO A 147 -10.83 4.13 -14.85
C PRO A 147 -11.93 4.43 -13.83
N GLU A 148 -12.96 3.59 -13.75
CA GLU A 148 -14.09 3.74 -12.82
C GLU A 148 -13.62 3.65 -11.37
N ALA A 149 -12.80 2.65 -11.02
CA ALA A 149 -12.23 2.53 -9.69
C ALA A 149 -11.33 3.74 -9.35
N ALA A 150 -10.54 4.21 -10.32
CA ALA A 150 -9.67 5.37 -10.14
C ALA A 150 -10.48 6.64 -9.83
N VAL A 151 -11.58 6.88 -10.54
CA VAL A 151 -12.46 8.03 -10.28
C VAL A 151 -13.01 7.98 -8.86
N VAL A 152 -13.56 6.84 -8.42
CA VAL A 152 -14.11 6.69 -7.07
C VAL A 152 -13.03 6.96 -6.01
N MET A 153 -11.85 6.34 -6.15
CA MET A 153 -10.76 6.52 -5.19
C MET A 153 -10.25 7.97 -5.14
N CYS A 154 -10.11 8.63 -6.30
CA CYS A 154 -9.67 10.03 -6.35
C CYS A 154 -10.70 10.99 -5.72
N GLU A 155 -12.02 10.76 -5.92
CA GLU A 155 -13.03 11.56 -5.25
C GLU A 155 -13.02 11.33 -3.72
N CYS A 156 -12.80 10.09 -3.25
CA CYS A 156 -12.63 9.82 -1.83
C CYS A 156 -11.41 10.55 -1.25
N ILE A 157 -10.26 10.54 -1.93
CA ILE A 157 -9.06 11.28 -1.52
C ILE A 157 -9.36 12.78 -1.42
N LYS A 158 -10.04 13.35 -2.41
CA LYS A 158 -10.42 14.76 -2.44
C LYS A 158 -11.34 15.14 -1.28
N LEU A 159 -12.35 14.31 -0.98
CA LEU A 159 -13.25 14.50 0.14
C LEU A 159 -12.51 14.40 1.48
N TYR A 160 -11.67 13.39 1.62
CA TYR A 160 -10.85 13.19 2.81
C TYR A 160 -9.89 14.36 3.06
N TYR A 161 -9.23 14.86 2.01
CA TYR A 161 -8.37 16.04 2.10
C TYR A 161 -9.14 17.30 2.54
N LYS A 162 -10.35 17.51 2.00
CA LYS A 162 -11.19 18.65 2.40
C LYS A 162 -11.61 18.58 3.87
N ALA A 163 -11.84 17.37 4.39
CA ALA A 163 -12.27 17.17 5.76
C ALA A 163 -11.11 17.24 6.76
N THR A 164 -9.92 16.76 6.40
CA THR A 164 -8.81 16.53 7.34
C THR A 164 -7.57 17.38 7.08
N GLY A 165 -7.41 17.92 5.87
CA GLY A 165 -6.18 18.55 5.39
C GLY A 165 -5.03 17.58 5.07
N ARG A 166 -5.22 16.26 5.31
CA ARG A 166 -4.20 15.25 5.07
C ARG A 166 -4.16 14.85 3.60
N LYS A 167 -2.98 14.96 2.98
CA LYS A 167 -2.76 14.53 1.60
C LYS A 167 -2.54 13.02 1.54
N ILE A 168 -3.26 12.36 0.65
CA ILE A 168 -3.15 10.92 0.38
C ILE A 168 -2.75 10.74 -1.07
N GLY A 169 -1.77 9.86 -1.32
CA GLY A 169 -1.36 9.50 -2.66
C GLY A 169 -2.30 8.44 -3.30
N PHE A 170 -2.33 8.43 -4.62
CA PHE A 170 -3.05 7.44 -5.42
C PHE A 170 -2.09 6.63 -6.28
N LYS A 171 -2.21 5.29 -6.26
CA LYS A 171 -1.40 4.40 -7.09
C LYS A 171 -2.29 3.46 -7.91
N PRO A 172 -2.55 3.75 -9.19
CA PRO A 172 -3.13 2.75 -10.08
C PRO A 172 -2.10 1.66 -10.36
N ALA A 173 -2.50 0.40 -10.35
CA ALA A 173 -1.60 -0.73 -10.56
C ALA A 173 -2.29 -1.92 -11.22
N GLY A 174 -1.52 -2.63 -12.06
CA GLY A 174 -1.97 -3.82 -12.78
C GLY A 174 -2.63 -3.49 -14.11
N GLY A 175 -2.07 -4.05 -15.21
CA GLY A 175 -2.61 -3.90 -16.56
C GLY A 175 -2.30 -2.57 -17.25
N ILE A 176 -1.53 -1.69 -16.64
CA ILE A 176 -1.14 -0.40 -17.23
C ILE A 176 0.15 -0.62 -18.02
N VAL A 177 0.09 -0.46 -19.34
CA VAL A 177 1.21 -0.76 -20.26
C VAL A 177 1.66 0.45 -21.08
N THR A 178 0.90 1.54 -21.06
CA THR A 178 1.23 2.81 -21.76
C THR A 178 0.71 4.00 -20.96
#